data_dbfb030c6912d59eeddc5ac6e33cc3a0
#
_entry.id   dbfb030c6912d59eeddc5ac6e33cc3a0
#
_cell.length_a   1.000
_cell.length_b   1.000
_cell.length_c   1.000
_cell.angle_alpha   90.00
_cell.angle_beta   90.00
_cell.angle_gamma   90.00
#
_symmetry.space_group_name_H-M   'P 1'
#
loop_
_entity.id
_entity.type
_entity.pdbx_description
1 polymer ?
#
loop_
_entity_poly.entity_id
_entity_poly.type
_entity_poly.pdbx_seq_one_letter_code
_entity_poly.pdbx_strand_id
1 'polypeptide(L)'
;LPLPWLMRWWPRRVASEGAALRVPWSAQQLQQIAGGSGHDGARVHRLLLWLAWCCLCVALARPQLLGEAVSPPTQARQLILAMDVSGSMGEPDMVLGRQVVERLVAAKAVLADFLDRRAGDRVGLLVFGDRAYALTPITADLASVREQLGDAVVGLAGRETAIGDAIALAVKRLRDQPEGQRVLILLTDGVSNAGVLSPLRAAELAATEQVRVYPVAFGGDGGMKLFGMDLGQGQDPVDEATLRQIAE
;
A
#
# COMPACT_ATOMS: atom_id res chain seq x y z
N LEU A 1 21.27 7.68 -29.49
CA LEU A 1 20.54 7.32 -30.72
C LEU A 1 20.77 8.36 -31.80
N PRO A 2 21.27 8.01 -33.00
CA PRO A 2 21.79 8.96 -33.98
C PRO A 2 20.73 9.49 -34.95
N LEU A 3 19.52 9.78 -34.44
CA LEU A 3 18.38 10.26 -35.28
C LEU A 3 18.71 11.52 -36.09
N PRO A 4 19.41 12.55 -35.55
CA PRO A 4 19.75 13.73 -36.35
C PRO A 4 20.74 13.42 -37.49
N TRP A 5 21.49 12.32 -37.38
CA TRP A 5 22.42 11.88 -38.42
C TRP A 5 21.69 11.09 -39.52
N LEU A 6 20.67 10.31 -39.18
CA LEU A 6 19.76 9.61 -40.11
C LEU A 6 18.94 10.58 -40.96
N MET A 7 18.53 11.73 -40.42
CA MET A 7 17.83 12.77 -41.20
C MET A 7 18.68 13.39 -42.31
N ARG A 8 20.01 13.24 -42.23
CA ARG A 8 20.93 13.72 -43.26
C ARG A 8 20.94 12.78 -44.49
N TRP A 9 20.47 11.54 -44.35
CA TRP A 9 20.36 10.53 -45.39
C TRP A 9 19.00 10.47 -46.03
N TRP A 10 18.01 11.26 -45.52
CA TRP A 10 16.71 11.33 -46.15
C TRP A 10 16.87 12.07 -47.49
N PRO A 11 16.53 11.45 -48.64
CA PRO A 11 16.65 12.10 -49.94
C PRO A 11 15.77 13.38 -49.92
N ARG A 12 16.44 14.54 -50.04
CA ARG A 12 15.71 15.79 -50.31
C ARG A 12 14.92 15.56 -51.58
N ARG A 13 13.60 15.55 -51.47
CA ARG A 13 12.74 15.53 -52.63
C ARG A 13 13.16 16.75 -53.48
N VAL A 14 13.77 16.48 -54.64
CA VAL A 14 13.99 17.49 -55.65
C VAL A 14 12.60 18.01 -55.99
N ALA A 15 12.38 19.31 -55.78
CA ALA A 15 11.14 19.93 -56.15
C ALA A 15 10.91 19.63 -57.62
N SER A 16 9.81 18.96 -57.94
CA SER A 16 9.38 18.71 -59.31
C SER A 16 9.25 20.08 -60.00
N GLU A 17 9.81 20.19 -61.19
CA GLU A 17 9.65 21.31 -62.10
C GLU A 17 8.16 21.48 -62.40
N GLY A 18 7.45 22.17 -61.53
CA GLY A 18 6.04 22.50 -61.66
C GLY A 18 5.88 24.01 -61.61
N ALA A 19 5.58 24.59 -62.77
CA ALA A 19 5.10 25.96 -62.96
C ALA A 19 5.96 27.06 -62.31
N ALA A 20 7.05 27.44 -62.95
CA ALA A 20 7.78 28.65 -62.61
C ALA A 20 6.86 29.86 -62.79
N LEU A 21 6.42 30.45 -61.71
CA LEU A 21 5.74 31.73 -61.67
C LEU A 21 6.72 32.76 -62.30
N ARG A 22 6.37 33.31 -63.45
CA ARG A 22 7.14 34.44 -64.06
C ARG A 22 6.84 35.67 -63.21
N VAL A 23 7.73 35.99 -62.30
CA VAL A 23 7.67 37.20 -61.47
C VAL A 23 8.44 38.28 -62.22
N PRO A 24 7.90 39.51 -62.38
CA PRO A 24 8.49 40.57 -63.16
C PRO A 24 9.66 41.29 -62.46
N TRP A 25 10.37 40.60 -61.55
CA TRP A 25 11.50 41.19 -60.81
C TRP A 25 12.82 40.72 -61.38
N SER A 26 13.81 41.65 -61.39
CA SER A 26 15.14 41.34 -61.88
C SER A 26 15.84 40.32 -60.96
N ALA A 27 16.69 39.45 -61.51
CA ALA A 27 17.43 38.44 -60.75
C ALA A 27 18.24 39.06 -59.61
N GLN A 28 18.68 40.32 -59.72
CA GLN A 28 19.38 41.05 -58.66
C GLN A 28 18.47 41.35 -57.43
N GLN A 29 17.22 41.73 -57.68
CA GLN A 29 16.24 41.99 -56.60
C GLN A 29 15.84 40.70 -55.87
N LEU A 30 15.72 39.60 -56.60
CA LEU A 30 15.48 38.28 -55.99
C LEU A 30 16.68 37.77 -55.14
N GLN A 31 17.91 38.03 -55.58
CA GLN A 31 19.11 37.74 -54.80
C GLN A 31 19.23 38.58 -53.52
N GLN A 32 18.80 39.85 -53.54
CA GLN A 32 18.78 40.67 -52.33
C GLN A 32 17.74 40.23 -51.32
N ILE A 33 16.60 39.74 -51.77
CA ILE A 33 15.56 39.17 -50.88
C ILE A 33 15.93 37.79 -50.39
N ALA A 34 16.58 36.99 -51.24
CA ALA A 34 17.04 35.61 -50.86
C ALA A 34 18.35 35.59 -50.09
N GLY A 35 19.17 36.67 -50.21
CA GLY A 35 20.51 36.77 -49.57
C GLY A 35 20.50 37.11 -48.07
N GLY A 36 19.33 37.30 -47.47
CA GLY A 36 19.21 37.75 -46.08
C GLY A 36 19.26 36.64 -45.03
N SER A 37 19.32 35.36 -45.39
CA SER A 37 19.43 34.28 -44.38
C SER A 37 20.90 33.87 -44.21
N GLY A 38 21.62 34.63 -43.39
CA GLY A 38 23.01 34.38 -43.09
C GLY A 38 23.25 32.92 -42.58
N HIS A 39 24.39 32.39 -42.96
CA HIS A 39 24.89 31.07 -42.53
C HIS A 39 24.85 30.87 -41.01
N ASP A 40 24.78 31.97 -40.25
CA ASP A 40 24.67 31.93 -38.77
C ASP A 40 23.30 31.48 -38.27
N GLY A 41 22.20 31.87 -38.96
CA GLY A 41 20.87 31.39 -38.59
C GLY A 41 20.70 29.88 -38.74
N ALA A 42 21.33 29.29 -39.77
CA ALA A 42 21.30 27.83 -39.96
C ALA A 42 22.13 27.06 -38.94
N ARG A 43 23.19 27.69 -38.39
CA ARG A 43 23.99 27.08 -37.30
C ARG A 43 23.24 27.12 -35.98
N VAL A 44 22.64 28.27 -35.63
CA VAL A 44 21.84 28.45 -34.44
C VAL A 44 20.65 27.49 -34.43
N HIS A 45 19.91 27.39 -35.55
CA HIS A 45 18.78 26.46 -35.64
C HIS A 45 19.19 25.01 -35.47
N ARG A 46 20.31 24.56 -36.02
CA ARG A 46 20.86 23.21 -35.80
C ARG A 46 21.25 22.99 -34.35
N LEU A 47 21.86 23.97 -33.70
CA LEU A 47 22.26 23.91 -32.29
C LEU A 47 21.04 23.79 -31.39
N LEU A 48 19.98 24.54 -31.64
CA LEU A 48 18.69 24.46 -30.93
C LEU A 48 18.03 23.07 -31.09
N LEU A 49 18.05 22.53 -32.32
CA LEU A 49 17.52 21.16 -32.54
C LEU A 49 18.32 20.10 -31.79
N TRP A 50 19.63 20.19 -31.72
CA TRP A 50 20.46 19.29 -30.94
C TRP A 50 20.20 19.45 -29.44
N LEU A 51 20.06 20.68 -28.96
CA LEU A 51 19.73 20.93 -27.55
C LEU A 51 18.36 20.34 -27.18
N ALA A 52 17.36 20.59 -28.02
CA ALA A 52 16.01 20.03 -27.82
C ALA A 52 16.03 18.49 -27.80
N TRP A 53 16.82 17.88 -28.69
CA TRP A 53 16.99 16.44 -28.73
C TRP A 53 17.67 15.90 -27.47
N CYS A 54 18.74 16.55 -27.01
CA CYS A 54 19.40 16.17 -25.76
C CYS A 54 18.46 16.30 -24.55
N CYS A 55 17.72 17.40 -24.46
CA CYS A 55 16.70 17.59 -23.40
C CYS A 55 15.63 16.50 -23.44
N LEU A 56 15.17 16.11 -24.63
CA LEU A 56 14.21 15.03 -24.81
C LEU A 56 14.79 13.67 -24.32
N CYS A 57 16.03 13.38 -24.68
CA CYS A 57 16.70 12.16 -24.23
C CYS A 57 16.86 12.12 -22.70
N VAL A 58 17.22 13.25 -22.06
CA VAL A 58 17.35 13.34 -20.61
C VAL A 58 15.97 13.19 -19.95
N ALA A 59 14.92 13.80 -20.50
CA ALA A 59 13.57 13.67 -19.99
C ALA A 59 13.04 12.23 -20.06
N LEU A 60 13.33 11.53 -21.17
CA LEU A 60 12.97 10.12 -21.35
C LEU A 60 13.77 9.19 -20.45
N ALA A 61 15.02 9.50 -20.15
CA ALA A 61 15.88 8.74 -19.24
C ALA A 61 15.39 8.80 -17.79
N ARG A 62 14.50 9.77 -17.42
CA ARG A 62 13.97 9.97 -16.07
C ARG A 62 15.07 9.81 -15.00
N PRO A 63 16.13 10.64 -15.00
CA PRO A 63 17.19 10.51 -14.00
C PRO A 63 16.56 10.64 -12.61
N GLN A 64 16.61 9.56 -11.82
CA GLN A 64 16.14 9.55 -10.44
C GLN A 64 17.37 9.66 -9.54
N LEU A 65 17.36 10.65 -8.67
CA LEU A 65 18.30 10.70 -7.56
C LEU A 65 17.78 9.72 -6.51
N LEU A 66 18.52 8.65 -6.28
CA LEU A 66 18.30 7.80 -5.12
C LEU A 66 18.61 8.67 -3.89
N GLY A 67 17.58 8.99 -3.09
CA GLY A 67 17.78 9.58 -1.78
C GLY A 67 18.61 8.65 -0.89
N GLU A 68 19.09 9.16 0.24
CA GLU A 68 19.75 8.32 1.24
C GLU A 68 18.86 7.12 1.55
N ALA A 69 19.43 5.92 1.51
CA ALA A 69 18.73 4.72 1.92
C ALA A 69 18.36 4.91 3.41
N VAL A 70 17.09 5.19 3.67
CA VAL A 70 16.57 5.18 5.04
C VAL A 70 16.62 3.72 5.47
N SER A 71 17.71 3.34 6.14
CA SER A 71 17.79 2.04 6.79
C SER A 71 16.70 2.02 7.87
N PRO A 72 15.73 1.10 7.79
CA PRO A 72 14.77 0.97 8.88
C PRO A 72 15.55 0.70 10.18
N PRO A 73 15.10 1.23 11.33
CA PRO A 73 15.79 1.02 12.58
C PRO A 73 16.00 -0.50 12.78
N THR A 74 17.19 -0.89 13.18
CA THR A 74 17.64 -2.29 13.31
C THR A 74 16.81 -3.10 14.33
N GLN A 75 15.85 -2.47 15.01
CA GLN A 75 14.95 -3.03 16.02
C GLN A 75 13.46 -2.84 15.67
N ALA A 76 13.12 -2.60 14.40
CA ALA A 76 11.73 -2.49 13.98
C ALA A 76 10.97 -3.80 14.27
N ARG A 77 9.89 -3.71 15.04
CA ARG A 77 9.02 -4.85 15.33
C ARG A 77 8.28 -5.26 14.06
N GLN A 78 8.10 -6.57 13.92
CA GLN A 78 7.32 -7.15 12.83
C GLN A 78 5.93 -7.49 13.38
N LEU A 79 4.95 -6.67 13.06
CA LEU A 79 3.60 -6.76 13.58
C LEU A 79 2.65 -7.25 12.50
N ILE A 80 1.76 -8.17 12.85
CA ILE A 80 0.58 -8.45 12.04
C ILE A 80 -0.65 -8.09 12.87
N LEU A 81 -1.54 -7.31 12.28
CA LEU A 81 -2.87 -7.03 12.79
C LEU A 81 -3.83 -8.00 12.09
N ALA A 82 -4.45 -8.90 12.85
CA ALA A 82 -5.51 -9.78 12.36
C ALA A 82 -6.84 -9.28 12.90
N MET A 83 -7.69 -8.80 12.01
CA MET A 83 -8.98 -8.20 12.35
C MET A 83 -10.12 -9.11 11.92
N ASP A 84 -11.00 -9.41 12.85
CA ASP A 84 -12.26 -10.08 12.58
C ASP A 84 -13.18 -9.19 11.74
N VAL A 85 -13.74 -9.76 10.69
CA VAL A 85 -14.74 -9.11 9.83
C VAL A 85 -15.98 -10.01 9.67
N SER A 86 -16.18 -10.95 10.61
CA SER A 86 -17.36 -11.83 10.65
C SER A 86 -18.67 -11.06 10.83
N GLY A 87 -19.79 -11.77 10.74
CA GLY A 87 -21.12 -11.15 10.80
C GLY A 87 -21.40 -10.40 12.11
N SER A 88 -20.89 -10.88 13.24
CA SER A 88 -21.03 -10.30 14.58
C SER A 88 -20.36 -8.93 14.71
N MET A 89 -19.32 -8.66 13.92
CA MET A 89 -18.63 -7.36 13.90
C MET A 89 -19.51 -6.22 13.33
N GLY A 90 -20.65 -6.54 12.72
CA GLY A 90 -21.66 -5.56 12.28
C GLY A 90 -22.63 -5.13 13.37
N GLU A 91 -22.57 -5.68 14.59
CA GLU A 91 -23.49 -5.32 15.66
C GLU A 91 -23.21 -3.91 16.20
N PRO A 92 -24.24 -3.05 16.32
CA PRO A 92 -24.08 -1.68 16.80
C PRO A 92 -24.21 -1.61 18.33
N ASP A 93 -23.26 -2.18 19.05
CA ASP A 93 -23.25 -2.24 20.52
C ASP A 93 -22.04 -1.52 21.15
N MET A 94 -21.16 -0.93 20.32
CA MET A 94 -20.00 -0.18 20.79
C MET A 94 -20.29 1.30 20.91
N VAL A 95 -19.69 1.97 21.91
CA VAL A 95 -19.83 3.41 22.11
C VAL A 95 -18.53 4.12 21.74
N LEU A 96 -18.55 4.95 20.70
CA LEU A 96 -17.45 5.80 20.31
C LEU A 96 -17.80 7.26 20.56
N GLY A 97 -17.24 7.85 21.60
CA GLY A 97 -17.60 9.19 22.06
C GLY A 97 -19.03 9.22 22.63
N ARG A 98 -19.99 9.72 21.84
CA ARG A 98 -21.44 9.80 22.21
C ARG A 98 -22.34 9.03 21.25
N GLN A 99 -21.77 8.29 20.32
CA GLN A 99 -22.52 7.56 19.28
C GLN A 99 -22.36 6.07 19.47
N VAL A 100 -23.44 5.35 19.28
CA VAL A 100 -23.43 3.89 19.18
C VAL A 100 -22.97 3.54 17.75
N VAL A 101 -21.97 2.70 17.63
CA VAL A 101 -21.36 2.30 16.36
C VAL A 101 -21.21 0.79 16.29
N GLU A 102 -21.05 0.27 15.07
CA GLU A 102 -20.72 -1.13 14.85
C GLU A 102 -19.37 -1.50 15.47
N ARG A 103 -19.22 -2.75 15.92
CA ARG A 103 -17.95 -3.28 16.47
C ARG A 103 -16.78 -3.05 15.50
N LEU A 104 -17.00 -3.31 14.19
CA LEU A 104 -15.98 -3.08 13.17
C LEU A 104 -15.51 -1.64 13.10
N VAL A 105 -16.44 -0.67 13.23
CA VAL A 105 -16.10 0.76 13.21
C VAL A 105 -15.24 1.13 14.42
N ALA A 106 -15.60 0.62 15.60
CA ALA A 106 -14.81 0.82 16.82
C ALA A 106 -13.43 0.16 16.70
N ALA A 107 -13.36 -1.07 16.19
CA ALA A 107 -12.10 -1.79 15.97
C ALA A 107 -11.17 -1.03 15.01
N LYS A 108 -11.69 -0.52 13.89
CA LYS A 108 -10.94 0.32 12.95
C LYS A 108 -10.40 1.59 13.60
N ALA A 109 -11.20 2.27 14.41
CA ALA A 109 -10.77 3.48 15.11
C ALA A 109 -9.60 3.20 16.07
N VAL A 110 -9.69 2.11 16.83
CA VAL A 110 -8.62 1.67 17.76
C VAL A 110 -7.35 1.28 17.01
N LEU A 111 -7.47 0.51 15.93
CA LEU A 111 -6.32 0.10 15.13
C LEU A 111 -5.68 1.27 14.40
N ALA A 112 -6.46 2.24 13.93
CA ALA A 112 -5.94 3.44 13.30
C ALA A 112 -5.10 4.27 14.30
N ASP A 113 -5.62 4.51 15.51
CA ASP A 113 -4.88 5.18 16.59
C ASP A 113 -3.63 4.38 17.04
N PHE A 114 -3.73 3.05 17.04
CA PHE A 114 -2.58 2.18 17.28
C PHE A 114 -1.49 2.37 16.21
N LEU A 115 -1.85 2.39 14.92
CA LEU A 115 -0.91 2.59 13.80
C LEU A 115 -0.20 3.94 13.89
N ASP A 116 -0.92 5.01 14.26
CA ASP A 116 -0.35 6.36 14.40
C ASP A 116 0.79 6.41 15.44
N ARG A 117 0.77 5.51 16.42
CA ARG A 117 1.79 5.41 17.49
C ARG A 117 2.92 4.41 17.19
N ARG A 118 2.95 3.81 15.98
CA ARG A 118 3.90 2.77 15.58
C ARG A 118 4.88 3.20 14.50
N ALA A 119 5.20 4.49 14.47
CA ALA A 119 6.23 5.00 13.56
C ALA A 119 7.56 4.25 13.78
N GLY A 120 8.08 3.66 12.72
CA GLY A 120 9.30 2.86 12.74
C GLY A 120 9.09 1.34 12.85
N ASP A 121 7.90 0.86 13.17
CA ASP A 121 7.54 -0.56 13.10
C ASP A 121 7.12 -0.96 11.67
N ARG A 122 7.14 -2.25 11.38
CA ARG A 122 6.63 -2.82 10.13
C ARG A 122 5.34 -3.57 10.42
N VAL A 123 4.27 -3.21 9.74
CA VAL A 123 2.93 -3.75 10.03
C VAL A 123 2.34 -4.38 8.78
N GLY A 124 1.75 -5.57 8.94
CA GLY A 124 0.90 -6.22 7.95
C GLY A 124 -0.54 -6.29 8.45
N LEU A 125 -1.51 -6.34 7.55
CA LEU A 125 -2.93 -6.45 7.86
C LEU A 125 -3.50 -7.75 7.32
N LEU A 126 -4.14 -8.51 8.19
CA LEU A 126 -4.97 -9.67 7.88
C LEU A 126 -6.41 -9.37 8.25
N VAL A 127 -7.34 -9.93 7.51
CA VAL A 127 -8.75 -10.03 7.90
C VAL A 127 -9.17 -11.49 7.91
N PHE A 128 -10.10 -11.84 8.76
CA PHE A 128 -10.62 -13.20 8.81
C PHE A 128 -12.12 -13.23 9.12
N GLY A 129 -12.76 -14.27 8.66
CA GLY A 129 -14.13 -14.66 8.80
C GLY A 129 -14.18 -16.17 8.63
N ASP A 130 -14.87 -16.69 7.61
CA ASP A 130 -14.83 -18.13 7.23
C ASP A 130 -13.41 -18.61 6.92
N ARG A 131 -12.57 -17.71 6.44
CA ARG A 131 -11.15 -17.92 6.11
C ARG A 131 -10.33 -16.66 6.42
N ALA A 132 -9.01 -16.84 6.52
CA ALA A 132 -8.09 -15.72 6.72
C ALA A 132 -7.45 -15.26 5.41
N TYR A 133 -7.36 -13.93 5.23
CA TYR A 133 -6.78 -13.29 4.05
C TYR A 133 -5.79 -12.19 4.45
N ALA A 134 -4.68 -12.11 3.72
CA ALA A 134 -3.74 -11.00 3.86
C ALA A 134 -4.18 -9.85 2.96
N LEU A 135 -4.53 -8.70 3.54
CA LEU A 135 -4.82 -7.48 2.80
C LEU A 135 -3.53 -6.72 2.48
N THR A 136 -2.63 -6.59 3.46
CA THR A 136 -1.37 -5.90 3.29
C THR A 136 -0.21 -6.77 3.77
N PRO A 137 0.88 -6.91 3.00
CA PRO A 137 2.09 -7.55 3.48
C PRO A 137 2.75 -6.72 4.58
N ILE A 138 3.71 -7.30 5.31
CA ILE A 138 4.47 -6.58 6.35
C ILE A 138 5.30 -5.47 5.69
N THR A 139 4.92 -4.21 5.95
CA THR A 139 5.50 -3.02 5.34
C THR A 139 5.78 -1.93 6.37
N ALA A 140 6.72 -1.03 6.08
CA ALA A 140 6.94 0.20 6.84
C ALA A 140 5.98 1.34 6.40
N ASP A 141 5.22 1.14 5.31
CA ASP A 141 4.23 2.10 4.83
C ASP A 141 2.92 1.93 5.61
N LEU A 142 2.84 2.58 6.76
CA LEU A 142 1.66 2.54 7.63
C LEU A 142 0.47 3.28 7.03
N ALA A 143 0.70 4.20 6.08
CA ALA A 143 -0.39 4.91 5.40
C ALA A 143 -1.21 3.95 4.53
N SER A 144 -0.55 3.11 3.74
CA SER A 144 -1.21 2.05 2.95
C SER A 144 -1.93 1.03 3.84
N VAL A 145 -1.35 0.65 4.98
CA VAL A 145 -2.01 -0.25 5.95
C VAL A 145 -3.29 0.39 6.49
N ARG A 146 -3.25 1.69 6.82
CA ARG A 146 -4.40 2.45 7.33
C ARG A 146 -5.51 2.59 6.29
N GLU A 147 -5.16 2.81 5.03
CA GLU A 147 -6.12 2.87 3.91
C GLU A 147 -6.85 1.54 3.78
N GLN A 148 -6.13 0.42 3.69
CA GLN A 148 -6.71 -0.92 3.61
C GLN A 148 -7.56 -1.29 4.84
N LEU A 149 -7.15 -0.85 6.04
CA LEU A 149 -7.94 -0.99 7.25
C LEU A 149 -9.27 -0.23 7.13
N GLY A 150 -9.26 0.97 6.55
CA GLY A 150 -10.46 1.78 6.29
C GLY A 150 -11.44 1.11 5.33
N ASP A 151 -10.94 0.40 4.33
CA ASP A 151 -11.74 -0.25 3.28
C ASP A 151 -12.34 -1.61 3.70
N ALA A 152 -11.87 -2.21 4.80
CA ALA A 152 -12.41 -3.47 5.29
C ALA A 152 -13.90 -3.33 5.65
N VAL A 153 -14.73 -4.30 5.27
CA VAL A 153 -16.18 -4.30 5.53
C VAL A 153 -16.59 -5.63 6.18
N VAL A 154 -17.69 -5.60 6.94
CA VAL A 154 -18.28 -6.80 7.54
C VAL A 154 -18.60 -7.82 6.44
N GLY A 155 -18.23 -9.07 6.67
CA GLY A 155 -18.45 -10.18 5.74
C GLY A 155 -17.45 -10.26 4.59
N LEU A 156 -16.40 -9.41 4.54
CA LEU A 156 -15.37 -9.44 3.50
C LEU A 156 -14.66 -10.81 3.40
N ALA A 157 -14.47 -11.47 4.53
CA ALA A 157 -13.82 -12.79 4.63
C ALA A 157 -14.79 -13.94 4.97
N GLY A 158 -16.11 -13.68 4.86
CA GLY A 158 -17.17 -14.58 5.28
C GLY A 158 -17.85 -14.12 6.56
N ARG A 159 -18.85 -14.88 7.03
CA ARG A 159 -19.69 -14.49 8.18
C ARG A 159 -19.35 -15.21 9.47
N GLU A 160 -18.62 -16.33 9.38
CA GLU A 160 -18.14 -17.14 10.49
C GLU A 160 -16.79 -16.63 11.01
N THR A 161 -16.20 -17.31 12.02
CA THR A 161 -14.99 -16.83 12.71
C THR A 161 -13.94 -17.93 12.79
N ALA A 162 -12.93 -17.92 11.91
CA ALA A 162 -11.85 -18.90 11.84
C ALA A 162 -10.56 -18.37 12.51
N ILE A 163 -10.55 -18.29 13.85
CA ILE A 163 -9.42 -17.77 14.63
C ILE A 163 -8.15 -18.58 14.39
N GLY A 164 -8.24 -19.92 14.38
CA GLY A 164 -7.08 -20.79 14.20
C GLY A 164 -6.39 -20.57 12.86
N ASP A 165 -7.16 -20.42 11.78
CA ASP A 165 -6.62 -20.16 10.44
C ASP A 165 -5.98 -18.76 10.36
N ALA A 166 -6.53 -17.76 11.06
CA ALA A 166 -5.97 -16.43 11.15
C ALA A 166 -4.58 -16.43 11.82
N ILE A 167 -4.46 -17.12 12.96
CA ILE A 167 -3.18 -17.30 13.66
C ILE A 167 -2.19 -18.05 12.77
N ALA A 168 -2.60 -19.16 12.15
CA ALA A 168 -1.72 -19.95 11.28
C ALA A 168 -1.20 -19.15 10.08
N LEU A 169 -2.06 -18.32 9.44
CA LEU A 169 -1.64 -17.46 8.35
C LEU A 169 -0.68 -16.37 8.83
N ALA A 170 -0.92 -15.76 9.99
CA ALA A 170 -0.04 -14.78 10.59
C ALA A 170 1.34 -15.38 10.90
N VAL A 171 1.38 -16.55 11.52
CA VAL A 171 2.62 -17.29 11.82
C VAL A 171 3.38 -17.58 10.53
N LYS A 172 2.71 -18.08 9.49
CA LYS A 172 3.32 -18.32 8.19
C LYS A 172 3.96 -17.06 7.59
N ARG A 173 3.40 -15.87 7.81
CA ARG A 173 3.93 -14.62 7.31
C ARG A 173 5.06 -14.05 8.18
N LEU A 174 5.03 -14.35 9.49
CA LEU A 174 6.02 -13.85 10.45
C LEU A 174 7.27 -14.73 10.53
N ARG A 175 7.18 -16.04 10.27
CA ARG A 175 8.32 -16.96 10.42
C ARG A 175 9.54 -16.58 9.58
N ASP A 176 9.33 -15.93 8.43
CA ASP A 176 10.41 -15.48 7.54
C ASP A 176 11.01 -14.12 7.98
N GLN A 177 10.51 -13.54 9.08
CA GLN A 177 10.98 -12.29 9.66
C GLN A 177 11.99 -12.55 10.79
N PRO A 178 12.82 -11.55 11.18
CA PRO A 178 13.80 -11.71 12.27
C PRO A 178 13.16 -12.19 13.58
N GLU A 179 13.81 -13.12 14.26
CA GLU A 179 13.38 -13.66 15.55
C GLU A 179 13.33 -12.59 16.65
N GLY A 180 12.49 -12.81 17.66
CA GLY A 180 12.35 -11.94 18.84
C GLY A 180 11.52 -10.68 18.63
N GLN A 181 11.09 -10.40 17.39
CA GLN A 181 10.32 -9.20 17.03
C GLN A 181 8.98 -9.53 16.34
N ARG A 182 8.56 -10.80 16.38
CA ARG A 182 7.37 -11.31 15.72
C ARG A 182 6.17 -11.17 16.63
N VAL A 183 5.22 -10.35 16.25
CA VAL A 183 4.03 -10.06 17.06
C VAL A 183 2.78 -10.19 16.20
N LEU A 184 1.78 -10.88 16.72
CA LEU A 184 0.43 -10.94 16.18
C LEU A 184 -0.52 -10.26 17.18
N ILE A 185 -1.28 -9.27 16.71
CA ILE A 185 -2.41 -8.70 17.43
C ILE A 185 -3.67 -9.23 16.77
N LEU A 186 -4.46 -9.98 17.54
CA LEU A 186 -5.67 -10.65 17.06
C LEU A 186 -6.89 -9.96 17.67
N LEU A 187 -7.70 -9.29 16.83
CA LEU A 187 -8.95 -8.67 17.26
C LEU A 187 -10.11 -9.56 16.84
N THR A 188 -10.91 -9.97 17.81
CA THR A 188 -12.11 -10.79 17.60
C THR A 188 -13.17 -10.48 18.63
N ASP A 189 -14.44 -10.64 18.30
CA ASP A 189 -15.58 -10.50 19.21
C ASP A 189 -16.20 -11.85 19.59
N GLY A 190 -15.72 -12.95 18.99
CA GLY A 190 -16.44 -14.21 19.06
C GLY A 190 -15.65 -15.44 19.40
N VAL A 191 -16.43 -16.51 19.43
CA VAL A 191 -15.97 -17.89 19.54
C VAL A 191 -15.59 -18.38 18.15
N SER A 192 -14.47 -19.11 18.03
CA SER A 192 -14.10 -19.75 16.77
C SER A 192 -15.11 -20.84 16.41
N ASN A 193 -15.84 -20.65 15.33
CA ASN A 193 -16.87 -21.57 14.84
C ASN A 193 -16.59 -22.09 13.43
N ALA A 194 -15.48 -21.65 12.80
CA ALA A 194 -15.03 -22.07 11.49
C ALA A 194 -13.52 -22.31 11.46
N GLY A 195 -13.02 -22.71 10.30
CA GLY A 195 -11.60 -22.93 10.03
C GLY A 195 -11.19 -24.39 10.10
N VAL A 196 -10.00 -24.67 9.57
CA VAL A 196 -9.42 -26.02 9.51
C VAL A 196 -8.61 -26.32 10.78
N LEU A 197 -7.96 -25.29 11.33
CA LEU A 197 -7.11 -25.42 12.51
C LEU A 197 -7.83 -24.89 13.76
N SER A 198 -7.78 -25.66 14.85
CA SER A 198 -8.31 -25.15 16.12
C SER A 198 -7.44 -24.04 16.69
N PRO A 199 -8.01 -23.04 17.40
CA PRO A 199 -7.27 -21.92 17.97
C PRO A 199 -6.07 -22.35 18.85
N LEU A 200 -6.24 -23.37 19.69
CA LEU A 200 -5.18 -23.87 20.58
C LEU A 200 -4.01 -24.49 19.80
N ARG A 201 -4.31 -25.27 18.77
CA ARG A 201 -3.25 -25.82 17.89
C ARG A 201 -2.50 -24.72 17.14
N ALA A 202 -3.20 -23.67 16.75
CA ALA A 202 -2.58 -22.52 16.11
C ALA A 202 -1.70 -21.72 17.09
N ALA A 203 -2.09 -21.64 18.37
CA ALA A 203 -1.28 -21.04 19.42
C ALA A 203 0.00 -21.86 19.70
N GLU A 204 -0.09 -23.20 19.77
CA GLU A 204 1.09 -24.08 19.86
C GLU A 204 2.07 -23.85 18.69
N LEU A 205 1.54 -23.68 17.46
CA LEU A 205 2.34 -23.36 16.29
C LEU A 205 3.01 -21.97 16.44
N ALA A 206 2.28 -20.97 16.94
CA ALA A 206 2.81 -19.63 17.17
C ALA A 206 3.95 -19.66 18.20
N ALA A 207 3.80 -20.41 19.30
CA ALA A 207 4.83 -20.60 20.30
C ALA A 207 6.09 -21.27 19.72
N THR A 208 5.92 -22.31 18.89
CA THR A 208 7.03 -23.02 18.23
C THR A 208 7.83 -22.09 17.31
N GLU A 209 7.14 -21.18 16.62
CA GLU A 209 7.74 -20.20 15.68
C GLU A 209 8.12 -18.88 16.37
N GLN A 210 8.06 -18.83 17.71
CA GLN A 210 8.39 -17.64 18.52
C GLN A 210 7.59 -16.38 18.14
N VAL A 211 6.33 -16.55 17.77
CA VAL A 211 5.39 -15.47 17.50
C VAL A 211 4.58 -15.20 18.78
N ARG A 212 4.65 -13.96 19.27
CA ARG A 212 3.85 -13.54 20.43
C ARG A 212 2.46 -13.15 19.95
N VAL A 213 1.43 -13.79 20.51
CA VAL A 213 0.03 -13.51 20.18
C VAL A 213 -0.59 -12.66 21.27
N TYR A 214 -1.18 -11.53 20.89
CA TYR A 214 -1.93 -10.64 21.76
C TYR A 214 -3.40 -10.63 21.31
N PRO A 215 -4.26 -11.46 21.90
CA PRO A 215 -5.68 -11.41 21.60
C PRO A 215 -6.30 -10.18 22.27
N VAL A 216 -7.16 -9.51 21.51
CA VAL A 216 -7.96 -8.35 21.93
C VAL A 216 -9.42 -8.70 21.70
N ALA A 217 -10.16 -8.86 22.79
CA ALA A 217 -11.58 -9.16 22.74
C ALA A 217 -12.42 -7.90 22.55
N PHE A 218 -13.37 -7.95 21.61
CA PHE A 218 -14.36 -6.91 21.35
C PHE A 218 -15.76 -7.45 21.68
N GLY A 219 -16.57 -6.69 22.42
CA GLY A 219 -17.93 -7.10 22.78
C GLY A 219 -18.01 -7.89 24.08
N GLY A 220 -19.22 -8.28 24.47
CA GLY A 220 -19.52 -8.96 25.73
C GLY A 220 -19.99 -8.04 26.85
N ASP A 221 -20.44 -8.63 28.01
CA ASP A 221 -21.04 -7.92 29.17
C ASP A 221 -20.12 -6.92 29.88
N GLY A 222 -18.88 -6.79 29.47
CA GLY A 222 -17.86 -5.93 30.09
C GLY A 222 -17.28 -4.86 29.20
N GLY A 223 -17.69 -4.77 27.96
CA GLY A 223 -17.06 -3.87 27.01
C GLY A 223 -15.58 -4.22 26.71
N MET A 224 -14.97 -3.52 25.75
CA MET A 224 -13.55 -3.69 25.48
C MET A 224 -12.71 -3.19 26.65
N LYS A 225 -12.03 -4.10 27.36
CA LYS A 225 -10.97 -3.76 28.32
C LYS A 225 -9.63 -3.68 27.60
N LEU A 226 -9.38 -2.56 26.97
CA LEU A 226 -8.06 -2.27 26.41
C LEU A 226 -7.34 -1.35 27.39
N PHE A 227 -6.23 -1.79 27.95
CA PHE A 227 -5.41 -1.01 28.92
C PHE A 227 -6.19 -0.47 30.15
N GLY A 228 -7.27 -1.16 30.58
CA GLY A 228 -8.05 -0.78 31.75
C GLY A 228 -9.19 0.23 31.50
N MET A 229 -9.47 0.56 30.24
CA MET A 229 -10.64 1.37 29.86
C MET A 229 -11.80 0.48 29.42
N ASP A 230 -12.98 0.69 30.03
CA ASP A 230 -14.23 0.01 29.73
C ASP A 230 -14.96 0.76 28.61
N LEU A 231 -15.14 0.15 27.42
CA LEU A 231 -15.62 0.85 26.22
C LEU A 231 -17.02 0.46 25.74
N GLY A 232 -17.75 -0.37 26.47
CA GLY A 232 -19.13 -0.68 26.09
C GLY A 232 -19.75 -1.91 26.77
N GLN A 233 -21.06 -2.11 26.61
CA GLN A 233 -21.82 -3.27 27.10
C GLN A 233 -22.33 -4.07 25.92
N GLY A 234 -21.85 -5.30 25.73
CA GLY A 234 -22.33 -6.25 24.72
C GLY A 234 -23.11 -7.41 25.35
N GLN A 235 -23.93 -8.09 24.57
CA GLN A 235 -24.80 -9.17 25.07
C GLN A 235 -24.26 -10.59 24.81
N ASP A 236 -23.24 -10.78 23.94
CA ASP A 236 -22.65 -12.08 23.68
C ASP A 236 -21.36 -12.31 24.47
N PRO A 237 -21.27 -13.39 25.25
CA PRO A 237 -20.07 -13.68 26.01
C PRO A 237 -18.92 -14.03 25.06
N VAL A 238 -17.87 -13.22 25.10
CA VAL A 238 -16.61 -13.54 24.44
C VAL A 238 -15.99 -14.74 25.12
N ASP A 239 -15.45 -15.71 24.37
CA ASP A 239 -14.72 -16.83 24.94
C ASP A 239 -13.34 -16.38 25.47
N GLU A 240 -13.38 -15.65 26.58
CA GLU A 240 -12.17 -15.17 27.27
C GLU A 240 -11.26 -16.32 27.68
N ALA A 241 -11.82 -17.50 27.96
CA ALA A 241 -11.03 -18.66 28.43
C ALA A 241 -10.09 -19.15 27.31
N THR A 242 -10.62 -19.30 26.08
CA THR A 242 -9.82 -19.70 24.93
C THR A 242 -8.81 -18.59 24.54
N LEU A 243 -9.22 -17.32 24.59
CA LEU A 243 -8.31 -16.22 24.27
C LEU A 243 -7.15 -16.10 25.28
N ARG A 244 -7.39 -16.35 26.57
CA ARG A 244 -6.32 -16.41 27.59
C ARG A 244 -5.34 -17.56 27.34
N GLN A 245 -5.85 -18.75 26.98
CA GLN A 245 -5.00 -19.88 26.64
C GLN A 245 -4.15 -19.64 25.36
N ILE A 246 -4.64 -18.83 24.43
CA ILE A 246 -3.88 -18.44 23.23
C ILE A 246 -2.76 -17.43 23.59
N ALA A 247 -2.95 -16.63 24.64
CA ALA A 247 -1.99 -15.60 25.08
C ALA A 247 -0.83 -16.15 25.93
N GLU A 248 -1.00 -17.33 26.54
CA GLU A 248 0.00 -18.02 27.36
C GLU A 248 1.03 -18.79 26.51
#